data_caba47aa6e054997bdfd7b6f1466df91
#
_entry.id   caba47aa6e054997bdfd7b6f1466df91
#
_cell.length_a   1.000
_cell.length_b   1.000
_cell.length_c   1.000
_cell.angle_alpha   90.00
_cell.angle_beta   90.00
_cell.angle_gamma   90.00
#
_symmetry.space_group_name_H-M   'P 1'
#
loop_
_entity.id
_entity.type
_entity.pdbx_description
1 polymer ?
#
loop_
_entity_poly.entity_id
_entity_poly.type
_entity_poly.pdbx_seq_one_letter_code
_entity_poly.pdbx_strand_id
1 'polypeptide(L)'
;MKPMTSGGIVERQTSLAYLNPQFMESDAGRPMRILSEYLAPLQALQEAHIHDTVVFFGSARIGETGPLKQYYEDARDLAGKVTRWAQSISRHHCRLVVCSGGGGGIMEAANRGAVEAGGRSVGFNIGLPFEQRPNAYLEQDLTFEFHYFFMRKLWFAHLARAIVIFPGGFGTLDELFEILTLKQTRKLGRPICIVLYGSSYWREIVNFEALARHGVISAADLGLFHHADDPDTALQILKDNVHVDVRAPSPDLARSSTPCCQE
;
A
#
# COMPACT_ATOMS: atom_id res chain seq x y z
N MET A 1 -72.20 -7.68 19.57
CA MET A 1 -71.35 -8.06 18.43
C MET A 1 -70.25 -7.03 18.31
N LYS A 2 -69.03 -7.40 18.68
CA LYS A 2 -67.85 -6.56 18.46
C LYS A 2 -67.25 -6.95 17.08
N PRO A 3 -66.82 -6.00 16.23
CA PRO A 3 -66.19 -6.34 14.97
C PRO A 3 -64.77 -6.91 15.19
N MET A 4 -64.49 -8.02 14.55
CA MET A 4 -63.17 -8.61 14.46
C MET A 4 -62.24 -7.69 13.62
N THR A 5 -61.20 -7.20 14.20
CA THR A 5 -60.16 -6.49 13.49
C THR A 5 -59.36 -7.51 12.65
N SER A 6 -59.36 -7.32 11.36
CA SER A 6 -58.54 -8.07 10.42
C SER A 6 -57.07 -7.80 10.69
N GLY A 7 -56.37 -8.81 11.14
CA GLY A 7 -54.90 -8.76 11.28
C GLY A 7 -54.30 -8.63 9.85
N GLY A 8 -53.75 -7.45 9.58
CA GLY A 8 -52.99 -7.22 8.37
C GLY A 8 -51.74 -8.14 8.37
N ILE A 9 -51.62 -8.94 7.34
CA ILE A 9 -50.43 -9.72 7.02
C ILE A 9 -49.36 -8.67 6.68
N VAL A 10 -48.42 -8.44 7.59
CA VAL A 10 -47.23 -7.68 7.29
C VAL A 10 -46.40 -8.53 6.31
N GLU A 11 -46.43 -8.20 5.04
CA GLU A 11 -45.51 -8.78 4.05
C GLU A 11 -44.08 -8.52 4.53
N ARG A 12 -43.43 -9.53 5.06
CA ARG A 12 -42.00 -9.50 5.30
C ARG A 12 -41.33 -9.59 3.93
N GLN A 13 -40.94 -8.44 3.36
CA GLN A 13 -40.02 -8.42 2.24
C GLN A 13 -38.72 -9.12 2.67
N THR A 14 -38.50 -10.33 2.18
CA THR A 14 -37.23 -11.04 2.32
C THR A 14 -36.21 -10.35 1.40
N SER A 15 -35.30 -9.58 1.98
CA SER A 15 -34.17 -9.01 1.23
C SER A 15 -33.14 -10.09 0.90
N LEU A 16 -32.46 -9.94 -0.23
CA LEU A 16 -31.31 -10.79 -0.58
C LEU A 16 -30.25 -10.67 0.53
N ALA A 17 -29.67 -11.79 0.95
CA ALA A 17 -28.78 -11.84 2.11
C ALA A 17 -27.60 -10.85 2.01
N TYR A 18 -27.00 -10.69 0.83
CA TYR A 18 -25.89 -9.77 0.59
C TYR A 18 -26.29 -8.28 0.58
N LEU A 19 -27.60 -7.98 0.51
CA LEU A 19 -28.17 -6.64 0.62
C LEU A 19 -28.70 -6.35 2.03
N ASN A 20 -28.61 -7.31 2.95
CA ASN A 20 -29.07 -7.14 4.33
C ASN A 20 -27.92 -6.57 5.19
N PRO A 21 -27.98 -5.27 5.59
CA PRO A 21 -26.91 -4.66 6.38
C PRO A 21 -26.69 -5.35 7.73
N GLN A 22 -27.77 -5.77 8.40
CA GLN A 22 -27.67 -6.45 9.70
C GLN A 22 -26.89 -7.78 9.60
N PHE A 23 -27.11 -8.54 8.52
CA PHE A 23 -26.35 -9.75 8.24
C PHE A 23 -24.90 -9.38 7.88
N MET A 24 -24.71 -8.44 6.96
CA MET A 24 -23.36 -8.06 6.48
C MET A 24 -22.49 -7.48 7.59
N GLU A 25 -23.05 -6.77 8.57
CA GLU A 25 -22.32 -6.20 9.70
C GLU A 25 -22.15 -7.19 10.87
N SER A 26 -22.86 -8.33 10.88
CA SER A 26 -22.75 -9.36 11.89
C SER A 26 -21.42 -10.13 11.82
N ASP A 27 -21.14 -10.93 12.87
CA ASP A 27 -20.01 -11.87 12.88
C ASP A 27 -20.12 -12.91 11.76
N ALA A 28 -21.34 -13.37 11.45
CA ALA A 28 -21.60 -14.29 10.35
C ALA A 28 -21.30 -13.68 8.96
N GLY A 29 -21.46 -12.35 8.82
CA GLY A 29 -21.11 -11.59 7.61
C GLY A 29 -19.61 -11.30 7.46
N ARG A 30 -18.80 -11.49 8.52
CA ARG A 30 -17.35 -11.17 8.51
C ARG A 30 -16.58 -11.81 7.35
N PRO A 31 -16.76 -13.10 6.99
CA PRO A 31 -16.05 -13.69 5.85
C PRO A 31 -16.35 -12.98 4.54
N MET A 32 -17.58 -12.51 4.35
CA MET A 32 -17.96 -11.78 3.14
C MET A 32 -17.29 -10.40 3.07
N ARG A 33 -17.20 -9.70 4.22
CA ARG A 33 -16.47 -8.42 4.29
C ARG A 33 -14.99 -8.59 4.00
N ILE A 34 -14.35 -9.62 4.58
CA ILE A 34 -12.93 -9.93 4.30
C ILE A 34 -12.74 -10.21 2.80
N LEU A 35 -13.59 -11.01 2.21
CA LEU A 35 -13.52 -11.34 0.78
C LEU A 35 -13.76 -10.11 -0.10
N SER A 36 -14.66 -9.22 0.28
CA SER A 36 -14.90 -7.97 -0.46
C SER A 36 -13.68 -7.05 -0.44
N GLU A 37 -12.95 -6.95 0.68
CA GLU A 37 -11.71 -6.19 0.78
C GLU A 37 -10.54 -6.81 -0.03
N TYR A 38 -10.65 -8.06 -0.42
CA TYR A 38 -9.75 -8.68 -1.38
C TYR A 38 -10.19 -8.43 -2.83
N LEU A 39 -11.45 -8.68 -3.15
CA LEU A 39 -11.95 -8.70 -4.53
C LEU A 39 -12.13 -7.28 -5.13
N ALA A 40 -12.57 -6.31 -4.33
CA ALA A 40 -12.82 -4.96 -4.85
C ALA A 40 -11.51 -4.25 -5.27
N PRO A 41 -10.43 -4.23 -4.46
CA PRO A 41 -9.15 -3.71 -4.92
C PRO A 41 -8.57 -4.51 -6.08
N LEU A 42 -8.72 -5.84 -6.09
CA LEU A 42 -8.26 -6.68 -7.19
C LEU A 42 -8.87 -6.25 -8.52
N GLN A 43 -10.19 -6.11 -8.57
CA GLN A 43 -10.90 -5.68 -9.76
C GLN A 43 -10.47 -4.28 -10.21
N ALA A 44 -10.49 -3.29 -9.31
CA ALA A 44 -10.16 -1.92 -9.65
C ALA A 44 -8.70 -1.75 -10.14
N LEU A 45 -7.74 -2.44 -9.51
CA LEU A 45 -6.35 -2.43 -9.93
C LEU A 45 -6.13 -3.15 -11.28
N GLN A 46 -6.92 -4.20 -11.56
CA GLN A 46 -6.94 -4.85 -12.86
C GLN A 46 -7.47 -3.92 -13.96
N GLU A 47 -8.59 -3.26 -13.72
CA GLU A 47 -9.19 -2.30 -14.64
C GLU A 47 -8.27 -1.11 -14.89
N ALA A 48 -7.54 -0.66 -13.86
CA ALA A 48 -6.53 0.38 -13.96
C ALA A 48 -5.19 -0.09 -14.55
N HIS A 49 -5.03 -1.37 -14.89
CA HIS A 49 -3.80 -2.00 -15.38
C HIS A 49 -2.58 -1.83 -14.46
N ILE A 50 -2.81 -1.71 -13.15
CA ILE A 50 -1.74 -1.58 -12.16
C ILE A 50 -1.26 -2.98 -11.76
N HIS A 51 0.00 -3.30 -12.09
CA HIS A 51 0.57 -4.63 -11.89
C HIS A 51 1.66 -4.69 -10.84
N ASP A 52 2.36 -3.60 -10.64
CA ASP A 52 3.49 -3.49 -9.72
C ASP A 52 3.49 -2.13 -9.03
N THR A 53 3.87 -2.09 -7.76
CA THR A 53 3.95 -0.86 -6.98
C THR A 53 5.32 -0.65 -6.36
N VAL A 54 5.65 0.61 -6.10
CA VAL A 54 6.69 1.02 -5.16
C VAL A 54 5.99 1.65 -3.97
N VAL A 55 6.06 0.99 -2.82
CA VAL A 55 5.34 1.40 -1.62
C VAL A 55 6.19 2.36 -0.80
N PHE A 56 5.59 3.44 -0.33
CA PHE A 56 6.20 4.41 0.56
C PHE A 56 5.53 4.34 1.93
N PHE A 57 6.28 3.93 2.94
CA PHE A 57 5.88 3.96 4.34
C PHE A 57 6.61 5.06 5.08
N GLY A 58 5.94 5.62 6.09
CA GLY A 58 6.50 6.64 6.97
C GLY A 58 5.44 7.30 7.82
N SER A 59 5.87 8.22 8.67
CA SER A 59 4.97 8.87 9.62
C SER A 59 3.99 9.82 8.94
N ALA A 60 2.71 9.74 9.33
CA ALA A 60 1.69 10.74 8.99
C ALA A 60 1.93 12.10 9.65
N ARG A 61 2.86 12.19 10.61
CA ARG A 61 3.16 13.42 11.38
C ARG A 61 4.35 14.21 10.82
N ILE A 62 5.04 13.70 9.80
CA ILE A 62 6.17 14.39 9.14
C ILE A 62 5.61 15.16 7.96
N GLY A 63 5.42 16.47 8.15
CA GLY A 63 4.90 17.37 7.11
C GLY A 63 5.98 18.31 6.55
N GLU A 64 5.53 19.33 5.81
CA GLU A 64 6.36 20.36 5.18
C GLU A 64 7.08 21.26 6.20
N THR A 65 6.74 21.16 7.48
CA THR A 65 7.33 21.93 8.57
C THR A 65 7.81 21.00 9.69
N GLY A 66 8.65 21.52 10.57
CA GLY A 66 9.15 20.77 11.72
C GLY A 66 10.55 20.16 11.49
N PRO A 67 11.10 19.47 12.50
CA PRO A 67 12.51 19.04 12.50
C PRO A 67 12.82 17.95 11.48
N LEU A 68 11.80 17.19 11.03
CA LEU A 68 11.93 16.09 10.07
C LEU A 68 11.38 16.44 8.68
N LYS A 69 11.13 17.74 8.40
CA LYS A 69 10.54 18.19 7.14
C LYS A 69 11.32 17.72 5.89
N GLN A 70 12.64 17.56 6.02
CA GLN A 70 13.49 17.09 4.93
C GLN A 70 13.02 15.74 4.39
N TYR A 71 12.57 14.85 5.27
CA TYR A 71 12.04 13.55 4.83
C TYR A 71 10.73 13.65 4.04
N TYR A 72 9.92 14.68 4.29
CA TYR A 72 8.74 14.96 3.46
C TYR A 72 9.16 15.38 2.05
N GLU A 73 10.10 16.32 1.95
CA GLU A 73 10.63 16.82 0.67
C GLU A 73 11.32 15.69 -0.11
N ASP A 74 12.12 14.88 0.57
CA ASP A 74 12.82 13.74 -0.02
C ASP A 74 11.83 12.65 -0.51
N ALA A 75 10.78 12.35 0.25
CA ALA A 75 9.75 11.40 -0.16
C ALA A 75 9.02 11.86 -1.41
N ARG A 76 8.69 13.16 -1.48
CA ARG A 76 8.07 13.79 -2.65
C ARG A 76 8.99 13.74 -3.88
N ASP A 77 10.27 14.10 -3.73
CA ASP A 77 11.25 14.07 -4.82
C ASP A 77 11.50 12.65 -5.30
N LEU A 78 11.73 11.71 -4.38
CA LEU A 78 11.93 10.30 -4.73
C LEU A 78 10.73 9.70 -5.45
N ALA A 79 9.51 9.96 -4.98
CA ALA A 79 8.30 9.48 -5.63
C ALA A 79 8.15 10.04 -7.06
N GLY A 80 8.47 11.31 -7.26
CA GLY A 80 8.52 11.92 -8.60
C GLY A 80 9.58 11.27 -9.49
N LYS A 81 10.77 10.99 -8.97
CA LYS A 81 11.85 10.30 -9.68
C LYS A 81 11.47 8.86 -10.05
N VAL A 82 10.86 8.12 -9.11
CA VAL A 82 10.34 6.76 -9.35
C VAL A 82 9.28 6.77 -10.45
N THR A 83 8.37 7.73 -10.42
CA THR A 83 7.31 7.86 -11.44
C THR A 83 7.90 8.10 -12.82
N ARG A 84 8.83 9.04 -12.97
CA ARG A 84 9.53 9.29 -14.25
C ARG A 84 10.32 8.07 -14.73
N TRP A 85 10.98 7.36 -13.82
CA TRP A 85 11.66 6.11 -14.14
C TRP A 85 10.68 5.05 -14.64
N ALA A 86 9.57 4.83 -13.93
CA ALA A 86 8.54 3.89 -14.32
C ALA A 86 7.99 4.18 -15.74
N GLN A 87 7.70 5.44 -16.05
CA GLN A 87 7.26 5.89 -17.38
C GLN A 87 8.30 5.63 -18.47
N SER A 88 9.60 5.69 -18.14
CA SER A 88 10.69 5.38 -19.09
C SER A 88 10.80 3.88 -19.40
N ILE A 89 10.41 3.00 -18.48
CA ILE A 89 10.49 1.55 -18.68
C ILE A 89 9.30 1.04 -19.52
N SER A 90 8.11 1.56 -19.28
CA SER A 90 6.91 1.10 -19.96
C SER A 90 5.91 2.23 -20.16
N ARG A 91 5.70 2.62 -21.42
CA ARG A 91 4.70 3.64 -21.78
C ARG A 91 3.25 3.11 -21.80
N HIS A 92 3.07 1.80 -21.87
CA HIS A 92 1.76 1.18 -22.08
C HIS A 92 1.24 0.34 -20.89
N HIS A 93 2.03 0.20 -19.83
CA HIS A 93 1.64 -0.57 -18.65
C HIS A 93 1.96 0.23 -17.39
N CYS A 94 1.00 0.35 -16.47
CA CYS A 94 1.22 0.98 -15.18
C CYS A 94 2.09 0.07 -14.28
N ARG A 95 3.39 0.13 -14.52
CA ARG A 95 4.41 -0.57 -13.73
C ARG A 95 5.01 0.38 -12.72
N LEU A 96 5.35 -0.16 -11.55
CA LEU A 96 6.01 0.58 -10.47
C LEU A 96 5.24 1.85 -10.04
N VAL A 97 3.91 1.75 -9.96
CA VAL A 97 3.06 2.84 -9.51
C VAL A 97 3.35 3.12 -8.03
N VAL A 98 3.48 4.40 -7.68
CA VAL A 98 3.65 4.81 -6.28
C VAL A 98 2.42 4.41 -5.47
N CYS A 99 2.66 3.77 -4.33
CA CYS A 99 1.61 3.34 -3.41
C CYS A 99 1.93 3.79 -1.99
N SER A 100 0.93 4.17 -1.23
CA SER A 100 1.09 4.54 0.17
C SER A 100 -0.14 4.14 0.99
N GLY A 101 -0.09 4.40 2.31
CA GLY A 101 -1.26 4.27 3.19
C GLY A 101 -2.31 5.36 2.99
N GLY A 102 -2.13 6.27 2.05
CA GLY A 102 -3.13 7.28 1.65
C GLY A 102 -3.40 8.40 2.63
N GLY A 103 -2.77 8.41 3.81
CA GLY A 103 -2.91 9.48 4.80
C GLY A 103 -2.01 10.68 4.54
N GLY A 104 -1.83 11.53 5.57
CA GLY A 104 -0.94 12.69 5.51
C GLY A 104 0.55 12.35 5.64
N GLY A 105 1.37 13.37 5.75
CA GLY A 105 2.80 13.25 6.00
C GLY A 105 3.57 12.58 4.86
N ILE A 106 4.43 11.62 5.18
CA ILE A 106 5.24 10.91 4.17
C ILE A 106 4.37 10.25 3.09
N MET A 107 3.20 9.75 3.45
CA MET A 107 2.27 9.14 2.49
C MET A 107 1.74 10.17 1.48
N GLU A 108 1.35 11.33 1.97
CA GLU A 108 0.93 12.47 1.14
C GLU A 108 2.07 12.95 0.24
N ALA A 109 3.28 13.11 0.81
CA ALA A 109 4.46 13.54 0.05
C ALA A 109 4.72 12.61 -1.14
N ALA A 110 4.64 11.29 -0.92
CA ALA A 110 4.83 10.31 -1.97
C ALA A 110 3.74 10.38 -3.06
N ASN A 111 2.46 10.44 -2.67
CA ASN A 111 1.37 10.56 -3.64
C ASN A 111 1.47 11.88 -4.42
N ARG A 112 1.78 12.99 -3.75
CA ARG A 112 2.01 14.29 -4.37
C ARG A 112 3.14 14.26 -5.39
N GLY A 113 4.29 13.71 -5.03
CA GLY A 113 5.44 13.60 -5.94
C GLY A 113 5.13 12.79 -7.19
N ALA A 114 4.34 11.72 -7.06
CA ALA A 114 3.88 10.93 -8.21
C ALA A 114 2.98 11.73 -9.14
N VAL A 115 1.99 12.43 -8.61
CA VAL A 115 1.04 13.25 -9.39
C VAL A 115 1.74 14.44 -10.06
N GLU A 116 2.64 15.13 -9.35
CA GLU A 116 3.43 16.23 -9.92
C GLU A 116 4.37 15.79 -11.05
N ALA A 117 4.76 14.51 -11.06
CA ALA A 117 5.52 13.90 -12.16
C ALA A 117 4.63 13.36 -13.31
N GLY A 118 3.33 13.63 -13.28
CA GLY A 118 2.36 13.20 -14.30
C GLY A 118 2.03 11.70 -14.23
N GLY A 119 2.21 11.07 -13.08
CA GLY A 119 1.83 9.68 -12.83
C GLY A 119 0.61 9.55 -11.95
N ARG A 120 0.13 8.31 -11.81
CA ARG A 120 -0.94 7.91 -10.89
C ARG A 120 -0.34 7.42 -9.57
N SER A 121 -1.16 7.38 -8.52
CA SER A 121 -0.77 6.78 -7.25
C SER A 121 -1.93 6.01 -6.61
N VAL A 122 -1.57 5.01 -5.79
CA VAL A 122 -2.54 4.15 -5.09
C VAL A 122 -2.50 4.45 -3.59
N GLY A 123 -3.67 4.54 -2.98
CA GLY A 123 -3.83 4.70 -1.54
C GLY A 123 -4.55 3.51 -0.91
N PHE A 124 -3.89 2.82 0.03
CA PHE A 124 -4.50 1.78 0.86
C PHE A 124 -4.77 2.34 2.26
N ASN A 125 -5.90 2.99 2.44
CA ASN A 125 -6.31 3.61 3.69
C ASN A 125 -6.81 2.57 4.69
N ILE A 126 -6.86 2.95 5.96
CA ILE A 126 -7.45 2.16 7.04
C ILE A 126 -8.48 3.02 7.77
N GLY A 127 -9.66 2.45 7.97
CA GLY A 127 -10.69 3.07 8.80
C GLY A 127 -10.23 3.11 10.26
N LEU A 128 -9.91 4.30 10.75
CA LEU A 128 -9.53 4.53 12.14
C LEU A 128 -10.66 5.25 12.88
N PRO A 129 -10.77 5.06 14.24
CA PRO A 129 -11.74 5.81 15.05
C PRO A 129 -11.55 7.33 15.01
N PHE A 130 -10.38 7.79 14.61
CA PHE A 130 -10.07 9.20 14.38
C PHE A 130 -10.06 9.43 12.86
N GLU A 131 -10.79 10.44 12.39
CA GLU A 131 -10.89 10.75 10.96
C GLU A 131 -9.50 10.92 10.32
N GLN A 132 -9.06 9.91 9.59
CA GLN A 132 -7.94 10.01 8.67
C GLN A 132 -8.52 10.02 7.26
N ARG A 133 -8.70 11.21 6.70
CA ARG A 133 -9.15 11.34 5.30
C ARG A 133 -8.01 11.01 4.35
N PRO A 134 -8.31 10.40 3.19
CA PRO A 134 -7.36 10.26 2.11
C PRO A 134 -6.77 11.63 1.74
N ASN A 135 -5.48 11.68 1.44
CA ASN A 135 -4.85 12.92 1.00
C ASN A 135 -5.35 13.35 -0.39
N ALA A 136 -5.18 14.64 -0.71
CA ALA A 136 -5.75 15.26 -1.91
C ALA A 136 -5.11 14.81 -3.24
N TYR A 137 -4.03 14.04 -3.21
CA TYR A 137 -3.29 13.58 -4.38
C TYR A 137 -3.65 12.16 -4.83
N LEU A 138 -4.69 11.59 -4.24
CA LEU A 138 -5.21 10.27 -4.59
C LEU A 138 -6.43 10.38 -5.49
N GLU A 139 -6.46 9.60 -6.56
CA GLU A 139 -7.65 9.40 -7.39
C GLU A 139 -8.67 8.54 -6.64
N GLN A 140 -9.96 8.86 -6.78
CA GLN A 140 -11.04 8.14 -6.10
C GLN A 140 -11.02 6.63 -6.41
N ASP A 141 -10.80 6.28 -7.68
CA ASP A 141 -10.82 4.89 -8.16
C ASP A 141 -9.59 4.07 -7.72
N LEU A 142 -8.54 4.75 -7.23
CA LEU A 142 -7.31 4.13 -6.72
C LEU A 142 -7.13 4.33 -5.21
N THR A 143 -8.19 4.72 -4.53
CA THR A 143 -8.23 4.92 -3.08
C THR A 143 -9.11 3.84 -2.46
N PHE A 144 -8.52 2.98 -1.66
CA PHE A 144 -9.22 1.87 -1.02
C PHE A 144 -9.19 2.05 0.50
N GLU A 145 -10.33 1.87 1.14
CA GLU A 145 -10.45 1.93 2.60
C GLU A 145 -10.66 0.52 3.14
N PHE A 146 -9.82 0.11 4.07
CA PHE A 146 -9.84 -1.20 4.71
C PHE A 146 -10.35 -1.09 6.14
N HIS A 147 -11.17 -2.03 6.55
CA HIS A 147 -11.54 -2.26 7.94
C HIS A 147 -10.51 -3.20 8.61
N TYR A 148 -10.00 -4.20 7.87
CA TYR A 148 -9.11 -5.20 8.40
C TYR A 148 -7.64 -4.88 8.09
N PHE A 149 -6.82 -4.68 9.15
CA PHE A 149 -5.39 -4.41 8.99
C PHE A 149 -4.67 -5.48 8.16
N PHE A 150 -4.96 -6.77 8.39
CA PHE A 150 -4.31 -7.87 7.68
C PHE A 150 -4.64 -7.88 6.18
N MET A 151 -5.82 -7.44 5.77
CA MET A 151 -6.17 -7.32 4.36
C MET A 151 -5.40 -6.18 3.68
N ARG A 152 -5.32 -5.04 4.35
CA ARG A 152 -4.49 -3.92 3.88
C ARG A 152 -3.03 -4.31 3.74
N LYS A 153 -2.46 -4.99 4.73
CA LYS A 153 -1.07 -5.49 4.72
C LYS A 153 -0.82 -6.47 3.57
N LEU A 154 -1.77 -7.39 3.33
CA LEU A 154 -1.71 -8.29 2.18
C LEU A 154 -1.57 -7.51 0.87
N TRP A 155 -2.35 -6.45 0.68
CA TRP A 155 -2.32 -5.66 -0.54
C TRP A 155 -1.02 -4.90 -0.74
N PHE A 156 -0.41 -4.37 0.33
CA PHE A 156 0.92 -3.78 0.23
C PHE A 156 1.95 -4.80 -0.26
N ALA A 157 1.97 -6.00 0.30
CA ALA A 157 2.92 -7.03 -0.07
C ALA A 157 2.65 -7.65 -1.46
N HIS A 158 1.36 -7.74 -1.86
CA HIS A 158 0.93 -8.44 -3.07
C HIS A 158 1.48 -7.83 -4.36
N LEU A 159 1.46 -6.50 -4.47
CA LEU A 159 1.91 -5.78 -5.67
C LEU A 159 3.30 -5.16 -5.55
N ALA A 160 3.89 -5.11 -4.36
CA ALA A 160 5.16 -4.44 -4.15
C ALA A 160 6.31 -5.10 -4.92
N ARG A 161 7.08 -4.29 -5.62
CA ARG A 161 8.42 -4.61 -6.16
C ARG A 161 9.49 -3.96 -5.31
N ALA A 162 9.16 -2.84 -4.70
CA ALA A 162 10.01 -2.17 -3.75
C ALA A 162 9.19 -1.51 -2.65
N ILE A 163 9.82 -1.35 -1.51
CA ILE A 163 9.27 -0.64 -0.36
C ILE A 163 10.34 0.32 0.16
N VAL A 164 10.02 1.59 0.21
CA VAL A 164 10.87 2.63 0.80
C VAL A 164 10.26 3.05 2.12
N ILE A 165 11.02 2.93 3.19
CA ILE A 165 10.54 3.12 4.55
C ILE A 165 11.25 4.32 5.17
N PHE A 166 10.53 5.43 5.24
CA PHE A 166 10.94 6.67 5.87
C PHE A 166 10.75 6.64 7.39
N PRO A 167 11.33 7.57 8.14
CA PRO A 167 11.10 7.67 9.56
C PRO A 167 9.63 7.63 9.95
N GLY A 168 9.29 6.80 10.97
CA GLY A 168 7.91 6.63 11.38
C GLY A 168 7.76 5.87 12.69
N GLY A 169 6.57 5.89 13.26
CA GLY A 169 6.25 5.26 14.54
C GLY A 169 5.83 3.80 14.42
N PHE A 170 4.98 3.37 15.35
CA PHE A 170 4.57 1.97 15.49
C PHE A 170 3.98 1.37 14.21
N GLY A 171 3.11 2.11 13.49
CA GLY A 171 2.54 1.60 12.24
C GLY A 171 3.60 1.36 11.17
N THR A 172 4.61 2.25 11.08
CA THR A 172 5.72 2.09 10.13
C THR A 172 6.63 0.92 10.52
N LEU A 173 6.90 0.74 11.83
CA LEU A 173 7.67 -0.39 12.35
C LEU A 173 6.95 -1.72 12.14
N ASP A 174 5.63 -1.75 12.33
CA ASP A 174 4.79 -2.92 12.09
C ASP A 174 4.88 -3.40 10.64
N GLU A 175 4.76 -2.49 9.67
CA GLU A 175 4.93 -2.81 8.26
C GLU A 175 6.36 -3.23 7.92
N LEU A 176 7.38 -2.57 8.51
CA LEU A 176 8.78 -2.92 8.31
C LEU A 176 9.05 -4.36 8.75
N PHE A 177 8.67 -4.71 9.98
CA PHE A 177 8.99 -6.04 10.52
C PHE A 177 8.18 -7.15 9.87
N GLU A 178 6.95 -6.89 9.43
CA GLU A 178 6.20 -7.85 8.63
C GLU A 178 6.91 -8.17 7.32
N ILE A 179 7.27 -7.14 6.56
CA ILE A 179 7.94 -7.34 5.25
C ILE A 179 9.32 -7.99 5.41
N LEU A 180 10.10 -7.61 6.43
CA LEU A 180 11.36 -8.29 6.74
C LEU A 180 11.15 -9.77 7.07
N THR A 181 10.15 -10.09 7.87
CA THR A 181 9.79 -11.48 8.22
C THR A 181 9.36 -12.27 7.00
N LEU A 182 8.51 -11.71 6.15
CA LEU A 182 8.05 -12.36 4.92
C LEU A 182 9.22 -12.60 3.94
N LYS A 183 10.15 -11.64 3.84
CA LYS A 183 11.34 -11.77 2.99
C LYS A 183 12.31 -12.82 3.55
N GLN A 184 12.61 -12.78 4.86
CA GLN A 184 13.46 -13.73 5.56
C GLN A 184 12.94 -15.18 5.41
N THR A 185 11.64 -15.37 5.61
CA THR A 185 10.98 -16.68 5.54
C THR A 185 10.63 -17.13 4.13
N ARG A 186 10.96 -16.33 3.11
CA ARG A 186 10.66 -16.59 1.68
C ARG A 186 9.16 -16.82 1.40
N LYS A 187 8.30 -16.12 2.14
CA LYS A 187 6.84 -16.18 1.96
C LYS A 187 6.31 -15.17 0.94
N LEU A 188 7.17 -14.29 0.43
CA LEU A 188 6.84 -13.38 -0.66
C LEU A 188 6.83 -14.16 -1.98
N GLY A 189 5.76 -14.00 -2.76
CA GLY A 189 5.65 -14.60 -4.11
C GLY A 189 6.61 -13.99 -5.13
N ARG A 190 7.22 -12.84 -4.80
CA ARG A 190 8.12 -12.06 -5.67
C ARG A 190 9.24 -11.44 -4.84
N PRO A 191 10.43 -11.21 -5.43
CA PRO A 191 11.48 -10.46 -4.76
C PRO A 191 11.04 -9.00 -4.54
N ILE A 192 11.26 -8.50 -3.33
CA ILE A 192 10.98 -7.10 -2.96
C ILE A 192 12.30 -6.43 -2.54
N CYS A 193 12.60 -5.28 -3.15
CA CYS A 193 13.68 -4.40 -2.70
C CYS A 193 13.19 -3.59 -1.50
N ILE A 194 13.92 -3.58 -0.39
CA ILE A 194 13.59 -2.82 0.82
C ILE A 194 14.66 -1.77 1.04
N VAL A 195 14.24 -0.49 1.15
CA VAL A 195 15.12 0.64 1.44
C VAL A 195 14.69 1.31 2.74
N LEU A 196 15.57 1.36 3.71
CA LEU A 196 15.42 2.15 4.93
C LEU A 196 15.99 3.55 4.65
N TYR A 197 15.11 4.53 4.49
CA TYR A 197 15.50 5.90 4.21
C TYR A 197 15.74 6.68 5.51
N GLY A 198 16.91 7.34 5.62
CA GLY A 198 17.34 8.04 6.83
C GLY A 198 18.14 7.12 7.77
N SER A 199 19.36 6.76 7.38
CA SER A 199 20.23 5.82 8.10
C SER A 199 20.44 6.18 9.56
N SER A 200 20.57 7.48 9.89
CA SER A 200 20.76 7.96 11.26
C SER A 200 19.55 7.63 12.13
N TYR A 201 18.33 7.89 11.63
CA TYR A 201 17.10 7.59 12.32
C TYR A 201 16.97 6.06 12.59
N TRP A 202 17.18 5.24 11.57
CA TRP A 202 17.00 3.80 11.70
C TRP A 202 18.01 3.15 12.65
N ARG A 203 19.27 3.61 12.66
CA ARG A 203 20.29 3.14 13.62
C ARG A 203 19.97 3.52 15.06
N GLU A 204 19.31 4.65 15.29
CA GLU A 204 18.87 5.07 16.61
C GLU A 204 17.66 4.24 17.10
N ILE A 205 16.69 3.98 16.22
CA ILE A 205 15.43 3.35 16.60
C ILE A 205 15.51 1.83 16.64
N VAL A 206 16.28 1.19 15.74
CA VAL A 206 16.39 -0.27 15.66
C VAL A 206 17.85 -0.69 15.55
N ASN A 207 18.32 -1.43 16.55
CA ASN A 207 19.68 -2.00 16.52
C ASN A 207 19.64 -3.40 15.88
N PHE A 208 19.65 -3.46 14.54
CA PHE A 208 19.63 -4.72 13.78
C PHE A 208 20.87 -5.57 14.03
N GLU A 209 22.05 -4.94 14.22
CA GLU A 209 23.30 -5.63 14.55
C GLU A 209 23.22 -6.29 15.93
N ALA A 210 22.49 -5.71 16.88
CA ALA A 210 22.26 -6.35 18.18
C ALA A 210 21.38 -7.60 18.02
N LEU A 211 20.37 -7.59 17.17
CA LEU A 211 19.56 -8.79 16.90
C LEU A 211 20.42 -9.94 16.36
N ALA A 212 21.34 -9.64 15.45
CA ALA A 212 22.28 -10.64 14.92
C ALA A 212 23.26 -11.13 16.00
N ARG A 213 23.82 -10.23 16.83
CA ARG A 213 24.73 -10.60 17.94
C ARG A 213 24.04 -11.47 19.00
N HIS A 214 22.76 -11.23 19.26
CA HIS A 214 21.98 -12.06 20.18
C HIS A 214 21.49 -13.39 19.56
N GLY A 215 21.76 -13.61 18.27
CA GLY A 215 21.40 -14.84 17.58
C GLY A 215 19.91 -15.03 17.31
N VAL A 216 19.11 -13.93 17.39
CA VAL A 216 17.67 -13.98 17.09
C VAL A 216 17.37 -13.76 15.61
N ILE A 217 18.35 -13.25 14.87
CA ILE A 217 18.40 -13.26 13.40
C ILE A 217 19.81 -13.71 12.97
N SER A 218 19.97 -14.14 11.71
CA SER A 218 21.28 -14.46 11.16
C SER A 218 22.03 -13.19 10.71
N ALA A 219 23.36 -13.24 10.62
CA ALA A 219 24.14 -12.14 10.05
C ALA A 219 23.77 -11.86 8.58
N ALA A 220 23.35 -12.88 7.83
CA ALA A 220 22.88 -12.74 6.45
C ALA A 220 21.57 -11.92 6.35
N ASP A 221 20.75 -11.88 7.40
CA ASP A 221 19.50 -11.14 7.41
C ASP A 221 19.73 -9.62 7.39
N LEU A 222 20.92 -9.14 7.80
CA LEU A 222 21.30 -7.72 7.65
C LEU A 222 21.38 -7.29 6.18
N GLY A 223 21.49 -8.23 5.24
CA GLY A 223 21.44 -8.00 3.80
C GLY A 223 20.02 -7.98 3.20
N LEU A 224 18.98 -8.10 4.01
CA LEU A 224 17.59 -8.08 3.51
C LEU A 224 17.13 -6.68 3.07
N PHE A 225 17.80 -5.62 3.50
CA PHE A 225 17.45 -4.23 3.22
C PHE A 225 18.69 -3.40 2.88
N HIS A 226 18.46 -2.26 2.26
CA HIS A 226 19.47 -1.26 1.93
C HIS A 226 19.22 0.01 2.74
N HIS A 227 20.23 0.85 2.89
CA HIS A 227 20.12 2.19 3.46
C HIS A 227 20.30 3.26 2.39
N ALA A 228 19.55 4.35 2.49
CA ALA A 228 19.71 5.55 1.67
C ALA A 228 19.46 6.81 2.51
N ASP A 229 20.18 7.88 2.21
CA ASP A 229 20.06 9.16 2.89
C ASP A 229 19.72 10.32 1.93
N ASP A 230 19.62 10.04 0.63
CA ASP A 230 19.21 10.98 -0.40
C ASP A 230 18.37 10.29 -1.49
N PRO A 231 17.51 11.04 -2.21
CA PRO A 231 16.60 10.48 -3.21
C PRO A 231 17.31 9.83 -4.41
N ASP A 232 18.48 10.31 -4.82
CA ASP A 232 19.19 9.77 -5.98
C ASP A 232 19.84 8.42 -5.67
N THR A 233 20.45 8.29 -4.50
CA THR A 233 20.95 7.01 -3.98
C THR A 233 19.82 6.00 -3.81
N ALA A 234 18.68 6.41 -3.23
CA ALA A 234 17.51 5.55 -3.10
C ALA A 234 17.00 5.06 -4.47
N LEU A 235 16.86 5.97 -5.43
CA LEU A 235 16.44 5.61 -6.79
C LEU A 235 17.43 4.64 -7.46
N GLN A 236 18.74 4.84 -7.27
CA GLN A 236 19.75 3.95 -7.86
C GLN A 236 19.65 2.54 -7.25
N ILE A 237 19.49 2.43 -5.93
CA ILE A 237 19.24 1.14 -5.27
C ILE A 237 18.01 0.45 -5.86
N LEU A 238 16.91 1.21 -6.09
CA LEU A 238 15.70 0.65 -6.70
C LEU A 238 15.97 0.15 -8.12
N LYS A 239 16.68 0.91 -8.94
CA LYS A 239 17.03 0.51 -10.31
C LYS A 239 17.88 -0.75 -10.38
N ASP A 240 18.81 -0.90 -9.45
CA ASP A 240 19.74 -2.03 -9.41
C ASP A 240 19.08 -3.33 -8.90
N ASN A 241 18.03 -3.22 -8.08
CA ASN A 241 17.43 -4.36 -7.39
C ASN A 241 16.00 -4.70 -7.84
N VAL A 242 15.34 -3.82 -8.60
CA VAL A 242 13.97 -4.04 -9.09
C VAL A 242 14.00 -4.49 -10.54
N HIS A 243 13.71 -5.76 -10.76
CA HIS A 243 13.57 -6.31 -12.09
C HIS A 243 12.10 -6.39 -12.47
N VAL A 244 11.69 -5.61 -13.47
CA VAL A 244 10.34 -5.63 -14.04
C VAL A 244 10.37 -6.44 -15.32
N ASP A 245 9.66 -7.57 -15.35
CA ASP A 245 9.46 -8.30 -16.59
C ASP A 245 8.40 -7.57 -17.43
N VAL A 246 8.86 -6.82 -18.40
CA VAL A 246 8.01 -6.01 -19.29
C VAL A 246 7.13 -6.90 -20.20
N ARG A 247 7.44 -8.19 -20.32
CA ARG A 247 6.78 -9.12 -21.25
C ARG A 247 5.73 -10.01 -20.61
N ALA A 248 5.72 -10.16 -19.28
CA ALA A 248 4.78 -11.04 -18.61
C ALA A 248 3.60 -10.26 -18.02
N PRO A 249 2.34 -10.54 -18.41
CA PRO A 249 1.20 -10.18 -17.57
C PRO A 249 1.36 -10.92 -16.24
N SER A 250 1.00 -10.26 -15.14
CA SER A 250 0.95 -10.93 -13.83
C SER A 250 0.05 -12.18 -13.96
N PRO A 251 0.43 -13.35 -13.43
CA PRO A 251 -0.33 -14.58 -13.59
C PRO A 251 -1.79 -14.45 -13.13
N ASP A 252 -2.05 -13.56 -12.17
CA ASP A 252 -3.38 -13.33 -11.59
C ASP A 252 -4.18 -12.24 -12.31
N LEU A 253 -3.60 -11.55 -13.31
CA LEU A 253 -4.16 -10.35 -13.93
C LEU A 253 -4.34 -10.47 -15.46
N ALA A 254 -4.29 -11.68 -16.00
CA ALA A 254 -4.45 -11.90 -17.43
C ALA A 254 -5.92 -11.84 -17.83
N ARG A 255 -6.42 -10.64 -18.20
CA ARG A 255 -7.49 -10.40 -19.21
C ARG A 255 -8.05 -8.97 -19.15
N SER A 256 -7.43 -8.00 -19.79
CA SER A 256 -8.15 -6.90 -20.47
C SER A 256 -7.20 -6.12 -21.38
N SER A 257 -7.69 -5.63 -22.50
CA SER A 257 -6.92 -5.06 -23.61
C SER A 257 -7.17 -3.55 -23.80
N THR A 258 -7.12 -2.75 -22.74
CA THR A 258 -7.31 -1.29 -22.85
C THR A 258 -6.03 -0.54 -22.43
N PRO A 259 -5.57 0.50 -23.16
CA PRO A 259 -4.35 1.25 -22.83
C PRO A 259 -4.48 2.10 -21.56
N CYS A 260 -3.40 2.22 -20.81
CA CYS A 260 -3.32 2.89 -19.52
C CYS A 260 -3.21 4.42 -19.58
N CYS A 261 -3.02 5.01 -20.76
CA CYS A 261 -2.92 6.45 -20.97
C CYS A 261 -3.88 6.85 -22.09
N GLN A 262 -4.86 7.71 -21.79
CA GLN A 262 -5.55 8.51 -22.80
C GLN A 262 -4.60 9.62 -23.24
N GLU A 263 -4.50 9.84 -24.55
CA GLU A 263 -3.76 10.92 -25.21
C GLU A 263 -4.23 12.32 -24.76
#